data_e16351b7cba39227ea4f626cb4b8f42f
#
_entry.id   e16351b7cba39227ea4f626cb4b8f42f
#
_cell.length_a   1.000
_cell.length_b   1.000
_cell.length_c   1.000
_cell.angle_alpha   90.00
_cell.angle_beta   90.00
_cell.angle_gamma   90.00
#
_symmetry.space_group_name_H-M   'P 1'
#
loop_
_entity.id
_entity.type
_entity.pdbx_description
1 polymer ?
#
loop_
_entity_poly.entity_id
_entity_poly.type
_entity_poly.pdbx_seq_one_letter_code
_entity_poly.pdbx_strand_id
1 'polypeptide(L)'
;MPDDLTGKQRRHLRALGHHLDALVQIGHEGITDALAAHASEQLRRHELIKVRVLESAPLDRREAAEELSARTGAALAQVLGRTFLLYLRDTEKPRIELP
;
A
#
# COMPACT_ATOMS: atom_id res chain seq x y z
N MET A 1 1.10 4.94 -15.14
CA MET A 1 0.04 4.86 -14.13
C MET A 1 0.44 3.87 -13.08
N PRO A 2 0.40 4.23 -11.77
CA PRO A 2 0.75 3.27 -10.74
C PRO A 2 -0.22 2.10 -10.65
N ASP A 3 -1.33 2.17 -11.34
CA ASP A 3 -2.38 1.17 -11.23
C ASP A 3 -2.62 0.43 -12.55
N ASP A 4 -1.60 -0.31 -12.97
CA ASP A 4 -1.67 -1.10 -14.19
C ASP A 4 -1.95 -2.59 -13.92
N LEU A 5 -2.42 -2.91 -12.73
CA LEU A 5 -2.66 -4.30 -12.33
C LEU A 5 -3.91 -4.85 -12.99
N THR A 6 -3.81 -6.07 -13.51
CA THR A 6 -4.98 -6.81 -14.00
C THR A 6 -5.79 -7.32 -12.82
N GLY A 7 -7.03 -7.73 -13.06
CA GLY A 7 -7.86 -8.33 -12.02
C GLY A 7 -7.22 -9.58 -11.42
N LYS A 8 -6.59 -10.39 -12.25
CA LYS A 8 -5.90 -11.61 -11.82
C LYS A 8 -4.71 -11.27 -10.91
N GLN A 9 -3.94 -10.24 -11.29
CA GLN A 9 -2.82 -9.79 -10.48
C GLN A 9 -3.27 -9.21 -9.14
N ARG A 10 -4.36 -8.45 -9.13
CA ARG A 10 -4.93 -7.93 -7.88
C ARG A 10 -5.37 -9.05 -6.96
N ARG A 11 -6.02 -10.08 -7.48
CA ARG A 11 -6.42 -11.22 -6.67
C ARG A 11 -5.23 -11.93 -6.05
N HIS A 12 -4.15 -12.07 -6.81
CA HIS A 12 -2.91 -12.67 -6.31
C HIS A 12 -2.33 -11.84 -5.16
N LEU A 13 -2.25 -10.54 -5.34
CA LEU A 13 -1.72 -9.64 -4.30
C LEU A 13 -2.61 -9.61 -3.06
N ARG A 14 -3.93 -9.66 -3.23
CA ARG A 14 -4.86 -9.72 -2.09
C ARG A 14 -4.65 -10.99 -1.28
N ALA A 15 -4.43 -12.12 -1.95
CA ALA A 15 -4.17 -13.38 -1.27
C ALA A 15 -2.89 -13.30 -0.45
N LEU A 16 -1.82 -12.73 -1.02
CA LEU A 16 -0.58 -12.53 -0.29
C LEU A 16 -0.75 -11.56 0.87
N GLY A 17 -1.46 -10.47 0.64
CA GLY A 17 -1.66 -9.42 1.63
C GLY A 17 -2.51 -9.84 2.82
N HIS A 18 -3.34 -10.85 2.64
CA HIS A 18 -4.22 -11.35 3.71
C HIS A 18 -3.42 -11.77 4.96
N HIS A 19 -2.21 -12.24 4.77
CA HIS A 19 -1.36 -12.73 5.86
C HIS A 19 -0.35 -11.70 6.36
N LEU A 20 -0.34 -10.49 5.80
CA LEU A 20 0.62 -9.47 6.19
C LEU A 20 0.14 -8.67 7.39
N ASP A 21 1.09 -8.29 8.24
CA ASP A 21 0.85 -7.29 9.27
C ASP A 21 0.97 -5.89 8.66
N ALA A 22 0.27 -4.93 9.24
CA ALA A 22 0.35 -3.54 8.79
C ALA A 22 1.68 -2.94 9.27
N LEU A 23 2.56 -2.63 8.31
CA LEU A 23 3.88 -2.04 8.62
C LEU A 23 3.83 -0.52 8.72
N VAL A 24 2.77 0.09 8.21
CA VAL A 24 2.58 1.54 8.21
C VAL A 24 1.21 1.84 8.81
N GLN A 25 1.14 2.83 9.70
CA GLN A 25 -0.12 3.25 10.31
C GLN A 25 -0.29 4.75 10.13
N ILE A 26 -1.48 5.15 9.68
CA ILE A 26 -1.83 6.57 9.50
C ILE A 26 -2.68 7.00 10.69
N GLY A 27 -2.15 7.92 11.49
CA GLY A 27 -2.81 8.42 12.70
C GLY A 27 -3.33 9.84 12.54
N HIS A 28 -3.45 10.55 13.65
CA HIS A 28 -4.12 11.86 13.69
C HIS A 28 -3.40 12.94 12.88
N GLU A 29 -2.14 12.76 12.56
CA GLU A 29 -1.41 13.71 11.71
C GLU A 29 -1.64 13.49 10.22
N GLY A 30 -2.32 12.42 9.86
CA GLY A 30 -2.57 12.09 8.46
C GLY A 30 -1.32 11.61 7.75
N ILE A 31 -1.25 11.90 6.45
CA ILE A 31 -0.10 11.49 5.64
C ILE A 31 0.92 12.62 5.59
N THR A 32 1.89 12.54 6.50
CA THR A 32 3.00 13.49 6.54
C THR A 32 4.07 13.06 5.54
N ASP A 33 5.03 13.96 5.28
CA ASP A 33 6.18 13.62 4.43
C ASP A 33 6.97 12.46 5.03
N ALA A 34 7.11 12.44 6.36
CA ALA A 34 7.81 11.36 7.05
C ALA A 34 7.10 10.03 6.88
N LEU A 35 5.77 10.03 6.97
CA LEU A 35 4.99 8.82 6.78
C LEU A 35 5.10 8.31 5.35
N ALA A 36 5.02 9.20 4.37
CA ALA A 36 5.17 8.83 2.96
C ALA A 36 6.56 8.24 2.70
N ALA A 37 7.60 8.83 3.29
CA ALA A 37 8.96 8.32 3.16
C ALA A 37 9.10 6.94 3.79
N HIS A 38 8.47 6.73 4.95
CA HIS A 38 8.45 5.43 5.63
C HIS A 38 7.76 4.38 4.76
N ALA A 39 6.61 4.73 4.18
CA ALA A 39 5.90 3.82 3.29
C ALA A 39 6.75 3.45 2.06
N SER A 40 7.43 4.43 1.46
CA SER A 40 8.31 4.17 0.33
C SER A 40 9.45 3.23 0.70
N GLU A 41 10.02 3.39 1.89
CA GLU A 41 11.09 2.51 2.38
C GLU A 41 10.58 1.08 2.56
N GLN A 42 9.39 0.92 3.13
CA GLN A 42 8.81 -0.40 3.31
C GLN A 42 8.48 -1.05 1.96
N LEU A 43 8.02 -0.26 0.99
CA LEU A 43 7.77 -0.77 -0.36
C LEU A 43 9.05 -1.27 -1.03
N ARG A 44 10.17 -0.56 -0.85
CA ARG A 44 11.45 -1.03 -1.40
C ARG A 44 11.87 -2.36 -0.80
N ARG A 45 11.56 -2.59 0.46
CA ARG A 45 11.95 -3.82 1.15
C ARG A 45 11.05 -5.00 0.83
N HIS A 46 9.76 -4.75 0.64
CA HIS A 46 8.75 -5.81 0.62
C HIS A 46 7.95 -5.90 -0.67
N GLU A 47 7.98 -4.92 -1.53
CA GLU A 47 7.17 -4.77 -2.74
C GLU A 47 5.66 -4.66 -2.44
N LEU A 48 5.14 -5.45 -1.52
CA LEU A 48 3.73 -5.42 -1.11
C LEU A 48 3.68 -5.11 0.37
N ILE A 49 2.93 -4.07 0.74
CA ILE A 49 2.76 -3.69 2.15
C ILE A 49 1.29 -3.47 2.46
N LYS A 50 0.95 -3.67 3.74
CA LYS A 50 -0.37 -3.34 4.26
C LYS A 50 -0.24 -2.07 5.11
N VAL A 51 -1.18 -1.15 4.90
CA VAL A 51 -1.26 0.11 5.64
C VAL A 51 -2.57 0.13 6.41
N ARG A 52 -2.52 0.52 7.68
CA ARG A 52 -3.71 0.66 8.53
C ARG A 52 -4.03 2.13 8.72
N VAL A 53 -5.32 2.47 8.61
CA VAL A 53 -5.82 3.82 8.88
C VAL A 53 -6.48 3.80 10.25
N LEU A 54 -5.90 4.53 11.21
CA LEU A 54 -6.43 4.57 12.57
C LEU A 54 -7.66 5.47 12.63
N GLU A 55 -8.49 5.26 13.66
CA GLU A 55 -9.70 6.06 13.83
C GLU A 55 -9.39 7.56 13.97
N SER A 56 -8.24 7.88 14.53
CA SER A 56 -7.81 9.25 14.73
C SER A 56 -7.38 9.97 13.47
N ALA A 57 -7.24 9.26 12.34
CA ALA A 57 -6.79 9.86 11.09
C ALA A 57 -7.83 10.87 10.58
N PRO A 58 -7.37 12.03 10.05
CA PRO A 58 -8.29 13.06 9.58
C PRO A 58 -8.91 12.79 8.21
N LEU A 59 -8.55 11.68 7.58
CA LEU A 59 -9.08 11.29 6.27
C LEU A 59 -9.55 9.85 6.34
N ASP A 60 -10.49 9.49 5.46
CA ASP A 60 -11.00 8.12 5.45
C ASP A 60 -10.03 7.18 4.72
N ARG A 61 -10.32 5.89 4.78
CA ARG A 61 -9.44 4.85 4.21
C ARG A 61 -9.21 4.99 2.72
N ARG A 62 -10.24 5.42 1.98
CA ARG A 62 -10.12 5.55 0.52
C ARG A 62 -9.30 6.77 0.14
N GLU A 63 -9.55 7.89 0.81
CA GLU A 63 -8.74 9.09 0.60
C GLU A 63 -7.27 8.80 0.95
N ALA A 64 -7.03 8.13 2.07
CA ALA A 64 -5.69 7.78 2.50
C ALA A 64 -5.00 6.86 1.49
N ALA A 65 -5.73 5.85 0.99
CA ALA A 65 -5.19 4.90 0.02
C ALA A 65 -4.80 5.60 -1.28
N GLU A 66 -5.68 6.47 -1.77
CA GLU A 66 -5.43 7.19 -3.02
C GLU A 66 -4.27 8.17 -2.87
N GLU A 67 -4.23 8.91 -1.77
CA GLU A 67 -3.15 9.87 -1.55
C GLU A 67 -1.80 9.17 -1.40
N LEU A 68 -1.73 8.12 -0.59
CA LEU A 68 -0.46 7.44 -0.36
C LEU A 68 0.02 6.70 -1.60
N SER A 69 -0.89 6.12 -2.36
CA SER A 69 -0.59 5.52 -3.66
C SER A 69 0.05 6.57 -4.59
N ALA A 70 -0.57 7.74 -4.69
CA ALA A 70 -0.05 8.81 -5.55
C ALA A 70 1.33 9.29 -5.08
N ARG A 71 1.52 9.45 -3.77
CA ARG A 71 2.77 9.98 -3.22
C ARG A 71 3.95 9.00 -3.30
N THR A 72 3.66 7.70 -3.29
CA THR A 72 4.70 6.67 -3.35
C THR A 72 4.92 6.11 -4.75
N GLY A 73 3.98 6.33 -5.66
CA GLY A 73 4.01 5.73 -6.98
C GLY A 73 3.56 4.28 -7.00
N ALA A 74 3.10 3.76 -5.86
CA ALA A 74 2.67 2.37 -5.75
C ALA A 74 1.26 2.18 -6.29
N ALA A 75 0.96 0.98 -6.77
CA ALA A 75 -0.38 0.60 -7.18
C ALA A 75 -1.22 0.25 -5.95
N LEU A 76 -2.49 0.64 -5.98
CA LEU A 76 -3.43 0.30 -4.92
C LEU A 76 -4.07 -1.05 -5.27
N ALA A 77 -3.75 -2.08 -4.48
CA ALA A 77 -4.21 -3.43 -4.77
C ALA A 77 -5.53 -3.78 -4.09
N GLN A 78 -5.82 -3.20 -2.93
CA GLN A 78 -7.07 -3.48 -2.21
C GLN A 78 -7.31 -2.42 -1.15
N VAL A 79 -8.59 -2.12 -0.91
CA VAL A 79 -9.03 -1.40 0.30
C VAL A 79 -10.02 -2.32 1.01
N LEU A 80 -9.71 -2.69 2.24
CA LEU A 80 -10.54 -3.61 3.02
C LEU A 80 -10.56 -3.19 4.48
N GLY A 81 -11.75 -2.87 4.99
CA GLY A 81 -11.89 -2.38 6.35
C GLY A 81 -11.08 -1.11 6.54
N ARG A 82 -10.26 -1.07 7.58
CA ARG A 82 -9.40 0.07 7.86
C ARG A 82 -7.99 -0.11 7.32
N THR A 83 -7.80 -1.03 6.37
CA THR A 83 -6.49 -1.29 5.78
C THR A 83 -6.54 -1.18 4.27
N PHE A 84 -5.36 -0.98 3.68
CA PHE A 84 -5.22 -1.08 2.24
C PHE A 84 -3.85 -1.67 1.89
N LEU A 85 -3.76 -2.21 0.68
CA LEU A 85 -2.53 -2.82 0.19
C LEU A 85 -1.94 -1.96 -0.92
N LEU A 86 -0.64 -1.68 -0.80
CA LEU A 86 0.12 -0.99 -1.83
C LEU A 86 1.17 -1.95 -2.39
N TYR A 87 1.36 -1.90 -3.70
CA TYR A 87 2.33 -2.73 -4.40
C TYR A 87 3.20 -1.87 -5.30
N LEU A 88 4.52 -2.05 -5.18
CA LEU A 88 5.47 -1.39 -6.06
C LEU A 88 6.56 -2.40 -6.44
N ARG A 89 6.60 -2.77 -7.72
CA ARG A 89 7.55 -3.76 -8.21
C ARG A 89 8.97 -3.23 -8.10
N ASP A 90 9.87 -4.08 -7.60
CA ASP A 90 11.31 -3.83 -7.64
C ASP A 90 11.79 -4.22 -9.04
N THR A 91 12.19 -3.25 -9.85
CA THR A 91 12.56 -3.49 -11.25
C THR A 91 13.89 -4.23 -11.38
N GLU A 92 14.73 -4.19 -10.35
CA GLU A 92 16.03 -4.88 -10.39
C GLU A 92 15.95 -6.29 -9.86
N LYS A 93 15.26 -6.49 -8.73
CA LYS A 93 15.14 -7.80 -8.08
C LYS A 93 13.70 -8.06 -7.67
N PRO A 94 12.80 -8.32 -8.63
CA PRO A 94 11.42 -8.58 -8.27
C PRO A 94 11.31 -9.86 -7.44
N ARG A 95 10.56 -9.79 -6.34
CA ARG A 95 10.39 -10.89 -5.41
C ARG A 95 9.04 -11.56 -5.54
N ILE A 96 8.03 -10.78 -5.93
CA ILE A 96 6.67 -11.30 -6.11
C ILE A 96 6.46 -11.56 -7.59
N GLU A 97 6.18 -12.83 -7.92
CA GLU A 97 5.84 -13.18 -9.29
C GLU A 97 4.35 -12.98 -9.48
N LEU A 98 3.99 -12.06 -10.37
CA LEU A 98 2.60 -11.81 -10.71
C LEU A 98 2.17 -12.73 -11.86
N PRO A 99 0.95 -13.26 -11.80
CA PRO A 99 0.42 -14.07 -12.90
C PRO A 99 0.16 -13.24 -14.16
#